data_adb57c339961a6214ca7724fe030a263
#
_entry.id   adb57c339961a6214ca7724fe030a263
#
_cell.length_a   1.000
_cell.length_b   1.000
_cell.length_c   1.000
_cell.angle_alpha   90.00
_cell.angle_beta   90.00
_cell.angle_gamma   90.00
#
_symmetry.space_group_name_H-M   'P 1'
#
loop_
_entity.id
_entity.type
_entity.pdbx_description
1 polymer ?
#
loop_
_entity_poly.entity_id
_entity_poly.type
_entity_poly.pdbx_seq_one_letter_code
_entity_poly.pdbx_strand_id
1 'polypeptide(L)'
;MRLTELLNKDEVTISCELFPPKQGAQLENYKNIVKDMAALKPAYMSVTYGATGGTSDYTVKLAEEVRNNNIPALAHLTCASSTREKVASVIEELKAANIENILALRGDIPANADFPLPDQYKHASELIADIKAQGDFCIGG
;
A
#
# COMPACT_ATOMS: atom_id res chain seq x y z
N MET A 1 2.42 -8.55 -11.67
CA MET A 1 1.88 -7.78 -12.82
C MET A 1 1.84 -6.32 -12.43
N ARG A 2 2.46 -5.46 -13.24
CA ARG A 2 2.48 -4.00 -13.03
C ARG A 2 1.16 -3.38 -13.45
N LEU A 3 0.65 -2.46 -12.65
CA LEU A 3 -0.63 -1.79 -12.96
C LEU A 3 -0.54 -0.92 -14.22
N THR A 4 0.64 -0.39 -14.56
CA THR A 4 0.84 0.33 -15.83
C THR A 4 0.55 -0.53 -17.06
N GLU A 5 0.80 -1.84 -17.02
CA GLU A 5 0.49 -2.77 -18.11
C GLU A 5 -1.02 -3.04 -18.19
N LEU A 6 -1.70 -2.98 -17.06
CA LEU A 6 -3.13 -3.25 -16.95
C LEU A 6 -3.97 -2.04 -17.33
N LEU A 7 -3.55 -0.83 -16.90
CA LEU A 7 -4.28 0.42 -17.12
C LEU A 7 -4.07 1.03 -18.51
N ASN A 8 -3.08 0.56 -19.28
CA ASN A 8 -2.84 0.99 -20.67
C ASN A 8 -3.74 0.33 -21.72
N LYS A 9 -4.79 -0.37 -21.30
CA LYS A 9 -5.76 -1.00 -22.21
C LYS A 9 -6.98 -0.10 -22.37
N ASP A 10 -7.54 -0.05 -23.59
CA ASP A 10 -8.79 0.65 -23.90
C ASP A 10 -10.04 -0.13 -23.40
N GLU A 11 -9.97 -0.64 -22.18
CA GLU A 11 -11.04 -1.44 -21.56
C GLU A 11 -11.43 -0.84 -20.21
N VAL A 12 -12.68 -1.00 -19.82
CA VAL A 12 -13.14 -0.61 -18.48
C VAL A 12 -12.48 -1.50 -17.45
N THR A 13 -11.78 -0.89 -16.51
CA THR A 13 -11.08 -1.56 -15.42
C THR A 13 -11.82 -1.35 -14.11
N ILE A 14 -12.22 -2.44 -13.44
CA ILE A 14 -12.87 -2.41 -12.13
C ILE A 14 -11.87 -2.86 -11.08
N SER A 15 -11.68 -2.06 -10.06
CA SER A 15 -10.83 -2.37 -8.90
C SER A 15 -11.64 -2.29 -7.61
N CYS A 16 -11.11 -2.89 -6.55
CA CYS A 16 -11.66 -2.82 -5.21
C CYS A 16 -10.60 -2.27 -4.25
N GLU A 17 -11.04 -1.52 -3.25
CA GLU A 17 -10.17 -1.00 -2.20
C GLU A 17 -10.47 -1.66 -0.87
N LEU A 18 -9.41 -2.09 -0.17
CA LEU A 18 -9.47 -2.74 1.13
C LEU A 18 -8.91 -1.81 2.20
N PHE A 19 -9.59 -1.75 3.33
CA PHE A 19 -9.17 -1.01 4.52
C PHE A 19 -8.65 -2.01 5.56
N PRO A 20 -7.36 -1.98 5.94
CA PRO A 20 -6.84 -2.86 6.97
C PRO A 20 -7.58 -2.75 8.29
N PRO A 21 -7.73 -3.85 9.05
CA PRO A 21 -8.37 -3.81 10.35
C PRO A 21 -7.55 -2.99 11.35
N LYS A 22 -8.22 -2.36 12.29
CA LYS A 22 -7.55 -1.61 13.37
C LYS A 22 -6.91 -2.53 14.42
N GLN A 23 -7.34 -3.79 14.51
CA GLN A 23 -6.88 -4.77 15.48
C GLN A 23 -6.57 -6.09 14.80
N GLY A 24 -5.47 -6.74 15.20
CA GLY A 24 -4.99 -8.00 14.60
C GLY A 24 -5.94 -9.20 14.71
N ALA A 25 -6.81 -9.22 15.74
CA ALA A 25 -7.80 -10.28 15.92
C ALA A 25 -8.80 -10.39 14.75
N GLN A 26 -8.94 -9.35 13.94
CA GLN A 26 -9.83 -9.33 12.78
C GLN A 26 -9.17 -9.80 11.48
N LEU A 27 -7.85 -10.01 11.48
CA LEU A 27 -7.09 -10.29 10.25
C LEU A 27 -7.57 -11.57 9.53
N GLU A 28 -7.95 -12.61 10.28
CA GLU A 28 -8.44 -13.86 9.70
C GLU A 28 -9.78 -13.66 8.96
N ASN A 29 -10.66 -12.82 9.50
CA ASN A 29 -11.90 -12.46 8.80
C ASN A 29 -11.63 -11.71 7.49
N TYR A 30 -10.59 -10.84 7.48
CA TYR A 30 -10.19 -10.13 6.26
C TYR A 30 -9.64 -11.05 5.17
N LYS A 31 -8.99 -12.15 5.50
CA LYS A 31 -8.58 -13.15 4.49
C LYS A 31 -9.79 -13.74 3.76
N ASN A 32 -10.87 -14.04 4.47
CA ASN A 32 -12.10 -14.50 3.84
C ASN A 32 -12.72 -13.44 2.93
N ILE A 33 -12.74 -12.17 3.38
CA ILE A 33 -13.21 -11.05 2.56
C ILE A 33 -12.36 -10.90 1.29
N VAL A 34 -11.04 -10.97 1.40
CA VAL A 34 -10.14 -10.92 0.23
C VAL A 34 -10.46 -12.05 -0.74
N LYS A 35 -10.65 -13.27 -0.24
CA LYS A 35 -10.98 -14.43 -1.07
C LYS A 35 -12.33 -14.26 -1.79
N ASP A 36 -13.35 -13.79 -1.09
CA ASP A 36 -14.68 -13.56 -1.67
C ASP A 36 -14.63 -12.44 -2.73
N MET A 37 -13.89 -11.36 -2.46
CA MET A 37 -13.67 -10.28 -3.42
C MET A 37 -12.86 -10.74 -4.63
N ALA A 38 -11.82 -11.57 -4.43
CA ALA A 38 -11.01 -12.13 -5.51
C ALA A 38 -11.84 -13.03 -6.45
N ALA A 39 -12.87 -13.72 -5.93
CA ALA A 39 -13.78 -14.51 -6.73
C ALA A 39 -14.58 -13.69 -7.76
N LEU A 40 -14.75 -12.39 -7.52
CA LEU A 40 -15.36 -11.43 -8.46
C LEU A 40 -14.39 -11.00 -9.58
N LYS A 41 -13.13 -11.41 -9.51
CA LYS A 41 -12.07 -11.13 -10.50
C LYS A 41 -11.89 -9.63 -10.81
N PRO A 42 -11.72 -8.77 -9.80
CA PRO A 42 -11.36 -7.39 -10.06
C PRO A 42 -10.00 -7.34 -10.79
N ALA A 43 -9.75 -6.29 -11.54
CA ALA A 43 -8.49 -6.13 -12.27
C ALA A 43 -7.29 -5.98 -11.32
N TYR A 44 -7.50 -5.33 -10.18
CA TYR A 44 -6.56 -5.25 -9.06
C TYR A 44 -7.31 -4.90 -7.77
N MET A 45 -6.64 -5.05 -6.64
CA MET A 45 -7.12 -4.55 -5.35
C MET A 45 -6.09 -3.63 -4.72
N SER A 46 -6.53 -2.47 -4.25
CA SER A 46 -5.71 -1.59 -3.43
C SER A 46 -5.92 -1.85 -1.94
N VAL A 47 -4.87 -1.63 -1.16
CA VAL A 47 -4.90 -1.75 0.30
C VAL A 47 -4.43 -0.44 0.90
N THR A 48 -5.31 0.23 1.66
CA THR A 48 -5.00 1.53 2.25
C THR A 48 -3.95 1.42 3.35
N TYR A 49 -3.22 2.52 3.57
CA TYR A 49 -2.24 2.65 4.64
C TYR A 49 -2.84 3.45 5.79
N GLY A 50 -2.87 2.90 6.99
CA GLY A 50 -3.52 3.57 8.11
C GLY A 50 -2.74 4.78 8.61
N ALA A 51 -3.44 5.90 8.76
CA ALA A 51 -2.88 7.17 9.20
C ALA A 51 -2.35 7.19 10.65
N THR A 52 -2.65 6.19 11.45
CA THR A 52 -2.37 6.16 12.90
C THR A 52 -1.26 5.19 13.31
N GLY A 53 -0.37 4.79 12.40
CA GLY A 53 0.84 4.03 12.71
C GLY A 53 0.67 2.56 13.14
N GLY A 54 -0.51 2.14 13.59
CA GLY A 54 -0.77 0.77 14.05
C GLY A 54 -1.29 -0.20 12.98
N THR A 55 -1.64 0.31 11.81
CA THR A 55 -2.22 -0.49 10.71
C THR A 55 -1.25 -0.74 9.56
N SER A 56 -0.07 -0.13 9.56
CA SER A 56 0.94 -0.32 8.51
C SER A 56 1.34 -1.78 8.32
N ASP A 57 1.50 -2.52 9.42
CA ASP A 57 1.87 -3.93 9.40
C ASP A 57 0.79 -4.83 8.77
N TYR A 58 -0.48 -4.37 8.80
CA TYR A 58 -1.59 -5.10 8.17
C TYR A 58 -1.73 -4.78 6.68
N THR A 59 -1.28 -3.61 6.23
CA THR A 59 -1.29 -3.25 4.80
C THR A 59 -0.49 -4.24 3.98
N VAL A 60 0.76 -4.54 4.39
CA VAL A 60 1.61 -5.50 3.69
C VAL A 60 1.00 -6.90 3.71
N LYS A 61 0.52 -7.37 4.86
CA LYS A 61 -0.11 -8.69 5.01
C LYS A 61 -1.35 -8.86 4.13
N LEU A 62 -2.20 -7.82 4.05
CA LEU A 62 -3.38 -7.87 3.18
C LEU A 62 -3.02 -7.77 1.70
N ALA A 63 -2.02 -6.96 1.33
CA ALA A 63 -1.53 -6.91 -0.04
C ALA A 63 -0.94 -8.27 -0.47
N GLU A 64 -0.24 -8.95 0.43
CA GLU A 64 0.24 -10.32 0.21
C GLU A 64 -0.91 -11.30 0.03
N GLU A 65 -1.97 -11.20 0.85
CA GLU A 65 -3.15 -12.04 0.73
C GLU A 65 -3.87 -11.80 -0.61
N VAL A 66 -4.00 -10.55 -1.06
CA VAL A 66 -4.55 -10.21 -2.39
C VAL A 66 -3.73 -10.91 -3.48
N ARG A 67 -2.40 -10.78 -3.44
CA ARG A 67 -1.49 -11.42 -4.40
C ARG A 67 -1.61 -12.95 -4.37
N ASN A 68 -1.74 -13.55 -3.18
CA ASN A 68 -1.88 -15.00 -3.01
C ASN A 68 -3.19 -15.53 -3.61
N ASN A 69 -4.20 -14.68 -3.76
CA ASN A 69 -5.43 -14.99 -4.49
C ASN A 69 -5.36 -14.66 -6.00
N ASN A 70 -4.16 -14.49 -6.54
CA ASN A 70 -3.86 -14.20 -7.96
C ASN A 70 -4.47 -12.88 -8.49
N ILE A 71 -4.67 -11.90 -7.61
CA ILE A 71 -5.09 -10.55 -7.98
C ILE A 71 -3.87 -9.62 -7.83
N PRO A 72 -3.58 -8.73 -8.79
CA PRO A 72 -2.57 -7.69 -8.62
C PRO A 72 -2.90 -6.82 -7.40
N ALA A 73 -1.93 -6.67 -6.50
CA ALA A 73 -2.07 -5.84 -5.31
C ALA A 73 -1.42 -4.46 -5.53
N LEU A 74 -2.08 -3.41 -5.05
CA LEU A 74 -1.58 -2.04 -4.96
C LEU A 74 -1.51 -1.66 -3.48
N ALA A 75 -0.32 -1.58 -2.91
CA ALA A 75 -0.15 -1.15 -1.53
C ALA A 75 -0.06 0.38 -1.45
N HIS A 76 -0.89 1.02 -0.65
CA HIS A 76 -0.69 2.43 -0.30
C HIS A 76 0.48 2.55 0.68
N LEU A 77 1.25 3.62 0.55
CA LEU A 77 2.31 3.99 1.47
C LEU A 77 2.26 5.49 1.70
N THR A 78 2.04 5.91 2.95
CA THR A 78 1.97 7.34 3.31
C THR A 78 3.18 7.76 4.11
N CYS A 79 3.60 9.02 3.96
CA CYS A 79 4.80 9.54 4.61
C CYS A 79 4.52 10.53 5.76
N ALA A 80 3.33 11.09 5.89
CA ALA A 80 3.05 12.17 6.86
C ALA A 80 3.17 11.73 8.34
N SER A 81 3.00 10.45 8.64
CA SER A 81 3.08 9.91 10.01
C SER A 81 4.23 8.90 10.19
N SER A 82 5.16 8.84 9.24
CA SER A 82 6.22 7.83 9.22
C SER A 82 7.59 8.49 9.14
N THR A 83 8.56 7.93 9.85
CA THR A 83 9.98 8.26 9.69
C THR A 83 10.52 7.61 8.40
N ARG A 84 11.65 8.11 7.90
CA ARG A 84 12.35 7.51 6.75
C ARG A 84 12.76 6.06 7.04
N GLU A 85 13.18 5.77 8.27
CA GLU A 85 13.51 4.42 8.72
C GLU A 85 12.29 3.47 8.66
N LYS A 86 11.12 3.91 9.16
CA LYS A 86 9.89 3.10 9.09
C LYS A 86 9.48 2.85 7.63
N VAL A 87 9.57 3.87 6.78
CA VAL A 87 9.28 3.72 5.35
C VAL A 87 10.21 2.69 4.70
N ALA A 88 11.52 2.76 4.98
CA ALA A 88 12.49 1.80 4.46
C ALA A 88 12.16 0.36 4.90
N SER A 89 11.78 0.17 6.18
CA SER A 89 11.33 -1.14 6.68
C SER A 89 10.12 -1.67 5.91
N VAL A 90 9.12 -0.82 5.68
CA VAL A 90 7.90 -1.21 4.93
C VAL A 90 8.22 -1.56 3.47
N ILE A 91 9.15 -0.83 2.84
CA ILE A 91 9.60 -1.14 1.47
C ILE A 91 10.25 -2.54 1.42
N GLU A 92 11.08 -2.89 2.40
CA GLU A 92 11.67 -4.23 2.48
C GLU A 92 10.61 -5.32 2.72
N GLU A 93 9.60 -5.06 3.55
CA GLU A 93 8.48 -5.97 3.75
C GLU A 93 7.67 -6.18 2.45
N LEU A 94 7.41 -5.10 1.69
CA LEU A 94 6.73 -5.17 0.39
C LEU A 94 7.53 -5.99 -0.63
N LYS A 95 8.87 -5.84 -0.67
CA LYS A 95 9.74 -6.67 -1.51
C LYS A 95 9.65 -8.14 -1.11
N ALA A 96 9.76 -8.44 0.19
CA ALA A 96 9.69 -9.80 0.71
C ALA A 96 8.35 -10.47 0.37
N ALA A 97 7.26 -9.70 0.39
CA ALA A 97 5.92 -10.13 -0.03
C ALA A 97 5.71 -10.16 -1.55
N ASN A 98 6.72 -9.80 -2.38
CA ASN A 98 6.63 -9.69 -3.82
C ASN A 98 5.50 -8.75 -4.29
N ILE A 99 5.32 -7.62 -3.62
CA ILE A 99 4.40 -6.57 -4.01
C ILE A 99 5.12 -5.61 -4.95
N GLU A 100 4.63 -5.50 -6.18
CA GLU A 100 5.27 -4.71 -7.25
C GLU A 100 4.71 -3.29 -7.39
N ASN A 101 3.48 -3.05 -6.89
CA ASN A 101 2.77 -1.79 -7.12
C ASN A 101 2.58 -1.04 -5.80
N ILE A 102 3.00 0.23 -5.77
CA ILE A 102 2.90 1.11 -4.61
C ILE A 102 2.20 2.40 -5.03
N LEU A 103 1.19 2.84 -4.26
CA LEU A 103 0.64 4.18 -4.34
C LEU A 103 1.28 5.03 -3.24
N ALA A 104 2.20 5.91 -3.65
CA ALA A 104 2.94 6.78 -2.75
C ALA A 104 2.16 8.06 -2.49
N LEU A 105 1.75 8.27 -1.25
CA LEU A 105 0.93 9.39 -0.82
C LEU A 105 1.62 10.17 0.32
N ARG A 106 1.34 11.47 0.41
CA ARG A 106 1.72 12.20 1.62
C ARG A 106 0.94 11.70 2.82
N GLY A 107 -0.35 11.47 2.66
CA GLY A 107 -1.29 11.23 3.75
C GLY A 107 -1.74 12.53 4.43
N ASP A 108 -2.61 12.39 5.43
CA ASP A 108 -3.11 13.49 6.23
C ASP A 108 -2.14 13.83 7.37
N ILE A 109 -1.93 15.12 7.59
CA ILE A 109 -1.13 15.61 8.72
C ILE A 109 -2.06 15.62 9.93
N PRO A 110 -1.74 14.90 11.03
CA PRO A 110 -2.56 14.93 12.23
C PRO A 110 -2.69 16.35 12.79
N ALA A 111 -3.88 16.70 13.29
CA ALA A 111 -4.09 17.97 13.95
C ALA A 111 -3.11 18.14 15.13
N ASN A 112 -2.44 19.29 15.21
CA ASN A 112 -1.43 19.61 16.23
C ASN A 112 -0.13 18.78 16.17
N ALA A 113 0.17 18.15 15.04
CA ALA A 113 1.47 17.51 14.83
C ALA A 113 2.51 18.53 14.34
N ASP A 114 3.72 18.49 14.91
CA ASP A 114 4.88 19.12 14.31
C ASP A 114 5.26 18.34 13.04
N PHE A 115 4.98 18.93 11.89
CA PHE A 115 5.22 18.29 10.59
C PHE A 115 5.84 19.27 9.59
N PRO A 116 6.88 18.87 8.85
CA PRO A 116 7.61 17.59 8.99
C PRO A 116 8.66 17.66 10.10
N LEU A 117 8.89 16.55 10.79
CA LEU A 117 10.07 16.34 11.61
C LEU A 117 11.31 16.14 10.70
N PRO A 118 12.54 16.36 11.20
CA PRO A 118 13.76 16.28 10.38
C PRO A 118 13.97 14.94 9.65
N ASP A 119 13.44 13.83 10.19
CA ASP A 119 13.54 12.49 9.66
C ASP A 119 12.31 12.05 8.84
N GLN A 120 11.40 12.97 8.55
CA GLN A 120 10.18 12.72 7.78
C GLN A 120 10.28 13.30 6.37
N TYR A 121 9.38 12.82 5.50
CA TYR A 121 9.17 13.38 4.17
C TYR A 121 8.16 14.53 4.23
N LYS A 122 8.43 15.60 3.53
CA LYS A 122 7.51 16.73 3.41
C LYS A 122 6.44 16.48 2.34
N HIS A 123 6.83 15.82 1.24
CA HIS A 123 5.98 15.58 0.08
C HIS A 123 6.08 14.13 -0.41
N ALA A 124 5.00 13.63 -1.05
CA ALA A 124 4.99 12.32 -1.68
C ALA A 124 6.08 12.15 -2.74
N SER A 125 6.49 13.24 -3.42
CA SER A 125 7.57 13.21 -4.41
C SER A 125 8.93 12.78 -3.83
N GLU A 126 9.21 13.11 -2.58
CA GLU A 126 10.42 12.66 -1.88
C GLU A 126 10.32 11.17 -1.55
N LEU A 127 9.15 10.72 -1.12
CA LEU A 127 8.86 9.30 -0.89
C LEU A 127 9.03 8.49 -2.18
N ILE A 128 8.50 8.98 -3.31
CA ILE A 128 8.64 8.33 -4.63
C ILE A 128 10.12 8.19 -5.00
N ALA A 129 10.94 9.22 -4.77
CA ALA A 129 12.37 9.16 -5.05
C ALA A 129 13.07 8.06 -4.25
N ASP A 130 12.74 7.94 -2.95
CA ASP A 130 13.31 6.92 -2.08
C ASP A 130 12.82 5.51 -2.44
N ILE A 131 11.55 5.33 -2.80
CA ILE A 131 11.03 4.03 -3.26
C ILE A 131 11.78 3.59 -4.53
N LYS A 132 11.98 4.50 -5.50
CA LYS A 132 12.73 4.22 -6.73
C LYS A 132 14.19 3.85 -6.46
N ALA A 133 14.82 4.46 -5.47
CA ALA A 133 16.21 4.15 -5.12
C ALA A 133 16.36 2.77 -4.46
N GLN A 134 15.30 2.27 -3.81
CA GLN A 134 15.33 1.02 -3.07
C GLN A 134 14.86 -0.19 -3.87
N GLY A 135 14.15 -0.03 -4.98
CA GLY A 135 13.68 -1.18 -5.76
C GLY A 135 12.97 -0.82 -7.07
N ASP A 136 12.74 -1.86 -7.87
CA ASP A 136 12.04 -1.74 -9.15
C ASP A 136 10.53 -1.93 -8.94
N PHE A 137 9.85 -0.87 -8.49
CA PHE A 137 8.42 -0.83 -8.26
C PHE A 137 7.67 -0.08 -9.37
N CYS A 138 6.42 -0.46 -9.60
CA CYS A 138 5.44 0.34 -10.31
C CYS A 138 4.83 1.33 -9.31
N ILE A 139 5.08 2.63 -9.48
CA ILE A 139 4.73 3.64 -8.49
C ILE A 139 3.69 4.59 -9.08
N GLY A 140 2.55 4.74 -8.38
CA GLY A 140 1.60 5.83 -8.54
C GLY A 140 1.76 6.87 -7.42
N GLY A 141 1.31 8.11 -7.67
CA GLY A 141 1.31 9.20 -6.70
C GLY A 141 0.60 10.44 -7.21
#